data_65d19d914ab2ceb19fbb74937bee1366
#
_entry.id   65d19d914ab2ceb19fbb74937bee1366
#
_cell.length_a   1.000
_cell.length_b   1.000
_cell.length_c   1.000
_cell.angle_alpha   90.00
_cell.angle_beta   90.00
_cell.angle_gamma   90.00
#
_symmetry.space_group_name_H-M   'P 1'
#
loop_
_entity.id
_entity.type
_entity.pdbx_description
1 polymer ?
#
loop_
_entity_poly.entity_id
_entity_poly.type
_entity_poly.pdbx_seq_one_letter_code
_entity_poly.pdbx_strand_id
1 'polypeptide(L)'
;MEAGDANLHQTDDNGDKSDEEEKEDRATQSLLNKLIRSNVVNNTNQVEVLQRDPNSPLYSVKTFEELRLPQNLIAQSQSGTGKTAAFVLAMLSHVDPSLKWPQCLCISPTYELALQTGKVIEQMGKFYPEVKLAYAVRGHKMERGVKIKEQIVIGTPGTVLDWCIKLKLIDPKKIKVFVLDEADVMIATQGHQDQSIRIQRMLPKGCQMLLFSATFEDSVWKFAERVVPDPNIIKLKREEETLDTIKQYYVLCNSKEDKFNALCNIYGAITIAQAMIFCHTRKTANWLAGQLSKEGHQVALLSGEMVVEQRAAVIERFRDGKEKVLITTNVCARGIDVEQVSVVINFDLPLDKDGNPDNETYLHRIGRTGRFGKRGLAVNMVDSQRSMEILKTYERHFNKKIGRLDTDDLDEIEKIAN
;
A
#
# COMPACT_ATOMS: atom_id res chain seq x y z
N MET A 1 31.52 54.03 9.16
CA MET A 1 30.20 54.53 8.73
C MET A 1 29.69 53.59 7.70
N GLU A 2 28.60 53.06 8.08
CA GLU A 2 27.54 52.32 7.41
C GLU A 2 27.78 50.85 7.05
N ALA A 3 27.21 50.03 7.93
CA ALA A 3 26.94 48.65 7.77
C ALA A 3 25.72 48.47 6.82
N GLY A 4 25.88 47.64 5.82
CA GLY A 4 24.81 47.18 4.96
C GLY A 4 24.38 45.79 5.40
N ASP A 5 23.20 45.72 5.98
CA ASP A 5 22.47 44.48 6.28
C ASP A 5 22.14 43.70 5.00
N ALA A 6 22.71 42.55 4.84
CA ALA A 6 22.28 41.55 3.87
C ALA A 6 21.34 40.57 4.51
N ASN A 7 20.04 40.81 4.34
CA ASN A 7 18.97 39.90 4.67
C ASN A 7 19.00 38.71 3.71
N LEU A 8 19.53 37.58 4.16
CA LEU A 8 19.41 36.28 3.49
C LEU A 8 18.00 35.74 3.73
N HIS A 9 17.17 35.83 2.72
CA HIS A 9 15.96 35.03 2.62
C HIS A 9 16.38 33.54 2.56
N GLN A 10 16.25 32.84 3.67
CA GLN A 10 16.13 31.40 3.66
C GLN A 10 14.72 31.06 3.16
N THR A 11 14.65 30.65 1.91
CA THR A 11 13.44 30.03 1.35
C THR A 11 13.26 28.66 1.96
N ASP A 12 12.08 28.42 2.50
CA ASP A 12 11.62 27.15 3.06
C ASP A 12 11.63 26.03 1.99
N ASP A 13 12.71 25.27 1.96
CA ASP A 13 12.90 24.09 1.09
C ASP A 13 12.53 22.77 1.86
N ASN A 14 11.92 22.90 3.03
CA ASN A 14 11.57 21.75 3.88
C ASN A 14 10.19 21.14 3.59
N GLY A 15 9.30 21.83 2.92
CA GLY A 15 7.95 21.33 2.59
C GLY A 15 7.96 20.29 1.46
N ASP A 16 8.77 20.53 0.45
CA ASP A 16 8.83 19.67 -0.74
C ASP A 16 9.52 18.32 -0.45
N LYS A 17 10.51 18.30 0.43
CA LYS A 17 11.21 17.06 0.82
C LYS A 17 10.34 16.12 1.64
N SER A 18 9.48 16.63 2.51
CA SER A 18 8.59 15.79 3.32
C SER A 18 7.47 15.16 2.49
N ASP A 19 6.94 15.89 1.51
CA ASP A 19 5.91 15.37 0.61
C ASP A 19 6.46 14.35 -0.40
N GLU A 20 7.73 14.51 -0.82
CA GLU A 20 8.42 13.52 -1.65
C GLU A 20 8.77 12.25 -0.86
N GLU A 21 9.25 12.38 0.37
CA GLU A 21 9.50 11.23 1.25
C GLU A 21 8.21 10.46 1.56
N GLU A 22 7.09 11.15 1.85
CA GLU A 22 5.79 10.47 2.04
C GLU A 22 5.30 9.76 0.78
N LYS A 23 5.51 10.34 -0.39
CA LYS A 23 5.14 9.73 -1.68
C LYS A 23 6.01 8.52 -2.00
N GLU A 24 7.33 8.60 -1.79
CA GLU A 24 8.24 7.47 -1.94
C GLU A 24 7.91 6.34 -0.96
N ASP A 25 7.54 6.67 0.27
CA ASP A 25 7.15 5.69 1.27
C ASP A 25 5.85 4.96 0.91
N ARG A 26 4.87 5.65 0.36
CA ARG A 26 3.62 5.03 -0.14
C ARG A 26 3.88 4.12 -1.33
N ALA A 27 4.74 4.56 -2.26
CA ALA A 27 5.15 3.76 -3.40
C ALA A 27 5.88 2.49 -2.95
N THR A 28 6.82 2.64 -2.02
CA THR A 28 7.58 1.55 -1.43
C THR A 28 6.66 0.57 -0.69
N GLN A 29 5.66 1.07 0.04
CA GLN A 29 4.69 0.24 0.76
C GLN A 29 3.81 -0.57 -0.19
N SER A 30 3.33 0.03 -1.27
CA SER A 30 2.55 -0.68 -2.28
C SER A 30 3.37 -1.77 -2.98
N LEU A 31 4.64 -1.46 -3.29
CA LEU A 31 5.58 -2.42 -3.86
C LEU A 31 5.86 -3.57 -2.88
N LEU A 32 6.07 -3.23 -1.60
CA LEU A 32 6.31 -4.20 -0.53
C LEU A 32 5.15 -5.19 -0.39
N ASN A 33 3.91 -4.68 -0.38
CA ASN A 33 2.71 -5.51 -0.30
C ASN A 33 2.57 -6.48 -1.47
N LYS A 34 3.09 -6.12 -2.64
CA LYS A 34 3.09 -7.00 -3.80
C LYS A 34 4.20 -8.05 -3.77
N LEU A 35 5.37 -7.70 -3.28
CA LEU A 35 6.51 -8.63 -3.18
C LEU A 35 6.29 -9.67 -2.08
N ILE A 36 5.55 -9.31 -1.03
CA ILE A 36 5.13 -10.26 -0.01
C ILE A 36 4.06 -11.16 -0.63
N ARG A 37 4.39 -12.42 -0.87
CA ARG A 37 3.45 -13.42 -1.34
C ARG A 37 2.33 -13.57 -0.31
N SER A 38 1.17 -12.97 -0.57
CA SER A 38 -0.03 -13.27 0.19
C SER A 38 -0.52 -14.66 -0.23
N ASN A 39 -0.55 -15.61 0.69
CA ASN A 39 -1.47 -16.73 0.55
C ASN A 39 -2.88 -16.14 0.38
N VAL A 40 -3.68 -16.73 -0.49
CA VAL A 40 -5.05 -16.29 -0.74
C VAL A 40 -5.76 -16.18 0.60
N VAL A 41 -5.88 -14.96 1.11
CA VAL A 41 -6.67 -14.68 2.30
C VAL A 41 -8.11 -14.69 1.85
N ASN A 42 -8.96 -15.47 2.50
CA ASN A 42 -10.39 -15.35 2.33
C ASN A 42 -10.80 -13.94 2.71
N ASN A 43 -10.93 -13.09 1.71
CA ASN A 43 -11.18 -11.68 1.88
C ASN A 43 -12.69 -11.51 2.15
N THR A 44 -13.05 -11.16 3.39
CA THR A 44 -14.43 -10.84 3.78
C THR A 44 -14.80 -9.39 3.46
N ASN A 45 -13.94 -8.67 2.73
CA ASN A 45 -14.15 -7.28 2.38
C ASN A 45 -15.43 -7.11 1.55
N GLN A 46 -16.34 -6.28 2.03
CA GLN A 46 -17.52 -5.89 1.26
C GLN A 46 -17.09 -4.98 0.12
N VAL A 47 -17.48 -5.34 -1.09
CA VAL A 47 -17.23 -4.57 -2.31
C VAL A 47 -18.39 -3.63 -2.55
N GLU A 48 -18.12 -2.34 -2.71
CA GLU A 48 -19.10 -1.36 -3.15
C GLU A 48 -18.91 -1.10 -4.65
N VAL A 49 -19.96 -1.32 -5.41
CA VAL A 49 -20.00 -1.02 -6.85
C VAL A 49 -20.75 0.28 -7.05
N LEU A 50 -20.04 1.32 -7.47
CA LEU A 50 -20.62 2.61 -7.80
C LEU A 50 -20.81 2.67 -9.32
N GLN A 51 -22.06 2.72 -9.74
CA GLN A 51 -22.42 2.80 -11.16
C GLN A 51 -23.08 4.13 -11.48
N ARG A 52 -22.74 4.67 -12.65
CA ARG A 52 -23.44 5.85 -13.20
C ARG A 52 -24.75 5.47 -13.89
N ASP A 53 -24.86 4.24 -14.41
CA ASP A 53 -26.04 3.74 -15.09
C ASP A 53 -26.70 2.61 -14.29
N PRO A 54 -27.91 2.83 -13.74
CA PRO A 54 -28.68 1.80 -13.00
C PRO A 54 -29.06 0.59 -13.86
N ASN A 55 -29.09 0.73 -15.18
CA ASN A 55 -29.40 -0.35 -16.12
C ASN A 55 -28.16 -1.13 -16.57
N SER A 56 -26.98 -0.79 -16.07
CA SER A 56 -25.76 -1.51 -16.38
C SER A 56 -25.85 -2.97 -15.88
N PRO A 57 -25.44 -3.95 -16.69
CA PRO A 57 -25.43 -5.36 -16.28
C PRO A 57 -24.51 -5.67 -15.10
N LEU A 58 -23.67 -4.71 -14.67
CA LEU A 58 -22.81 -4.83 -13.49
C LEU A 58 -23.54 -4.64 -12.16
N TYR A 59 -24.81 -4.20 -12.17
CA TYR A 59 -25.55 -3.88 -10.95
C TYR A 59 -25.78 -5.07 -10.02
N SER A 60 -25.74 -6.29 -10.54
CA SER A 60 -25.97 -7.52 -9.79
C SER A 60 -24.86 -8.56 -9.91
N VAL A 61 -23.71 -8.16 -10.49
CA VAL A 61 -22.62 -9.08 -10.81
C VAL A 61 -21.89 -9.53 -9.56
N LYS A 62 -21.88 -10.82 -9.30
CA LYS A 62 -21.18 -11.46 -8.17
C LYS A 62 -19.89 -12.17 -8.59
N THR A 63 -19.67 -12.37 -9.90
CA THR A 63 -18.51 -13.07 -10.45
C THR A 63 -17.90 -12.33 -11.63
N PHE A 64 -16.62 -12.58 -11.90
CA PHE A 64 -15.93 -11.98 -13.04
C PHE A 64 -16.49 -12.40 -14.41
N GLU A 65 -17.13 -13.56 -14.50
CA GLU A 65 -17.75 -14.07 -15.74
C GLU A 65 -19.01 -13.28 -16.12
N GLU A 66 -19.71 -12.75 -15.13
CA GLU A 66 -20.86 -11.88 -15.33
C GLU A 66 -20.47 -10.45 -15.71
N LEU A 67 -19.20 -10.07 -15.47
CA LEU A 67 -18.61 -8.82 -15.96
C LEU A 67 -18.49 -8.88 -17.48
N ARG A 68 -19.51 -8.45 -18.20
CA ARG A 68 -19.38 -8.18 -19.63
C ARG A 68 -18.42 -7.02 -19.80
N LEU A 69 -17.16 -7.31 -20.13
CA LEU A 69 -16.00 -6.41 -20.13
C LEU A 69 -15.74 -5.69 -21.47
N PRO A 70 -16.65 -4.89 -22.06
CA PRO A 70 -16.19 -3.87 -22.99
C PRO A 70 -16.16 -2.46 -22.38
N GLN A 71 -16.41 -2.32 -21.08
CA GLN A 71 -16.56 -1.01 -20.44
C GLN A 71 -15.28 -0.59 -19.69
N ASN A 72 -15.08 0.72 -19.58
CA ASN A 72 -13.99 1.28 -18.81
C ASN A 72 -14.19 1.01 -17.31
N LEU A 73 -13.10 0.76 -16.60
CA LEU A 73 -13.13 0.36 -15.20
C LEU A 73 -12.08 1.09 -14.37
N ILE A 74 -12.49 1.58 -13.22
CA ILE A 74 -11.61 1.95 -12.11
C ILE A 74 -11.89 0.99 -10.96
N ALA A 75 -10.88 0.23 -10.54
CA ALA A 75 -11.05 -0.77 -9.49
C ALA A 75 -10.04 -0.59 -8.37
N GLN A 76 -10.54 -0.48 -7.15
CA GLN A 76 -9.72 -0.62 -5.96
C GLN A 76 -9.53 -2.11 -5.68
N SER A 77 -8.28 -2.53 -5.56
CA SER A 77 -7.99 -3.90 -5.21
C SER A 77 -6.69 -4.01 -4.46
N GLN A 78 -6.73 -4.73 -3.36
CA GLN A 78 -5.54 -5.06 -2.58
C GLN A 78 -4.67 -6.09 -3.30
N SER A 79 -3.42 -6.23 -2.86
CA SER A 79 -2.52 -7.26 -3.38
C SER A 79 -3.11 -8.65 -3.12
N GLY A 80 -3.01 -9.55 -4.09
CA GLY A 80 -3.48 -10.94 -3.94
C GLY A 80 -4.96 -11.18 -4.21
N THR A 81 -5.74 -10.17 -4.63
CA THR A 81 -7.18 -10.29 -4.90
C THR A 81 -7.54 -10.80 -6.30
N GLY A 82 -6.54 -11.15 -7.12
CA GLY A 82 -6.79 -11.63 -8.49
C GLY A 82 -6.92 -10.53 -9.55
N LYS A 83 -6.68 -9.26 -9.23
CA LYS A 83 -6.78 -8.14 -10.19
C LYS A 83 -5.97 -8.36 -11.47
N THR A 84 -4.75 -8.91 -11.33
CA THR A 84 -3.88 -9.18 -12.48
C THR A 84 -4.53 -10.18 -13.44
N ALA A 85 -5.15 -11.23 -12.91
CA ALA A 85 -5.89 -12.18 -13.74
C ALA A 85 -7.06 -11.51 -14.46
N ALA A 86 -7.78 -10.60 -13.81
CA ALA A 86 -8.91 -9.90 -14.41
C ALA A 86 -8.50 -9.06 -15.63
N PHE A 87 -7.48 -8.21 -15.50
CA PHE A 87 -7.06 -7.41 -16.66
C PHE A 87 -6.30 -8.21 -17.73
N VAL A 88 -5.61 -9.28 -17.35
CA VAL A 88 -5.00 -10.20 -18.31
C VAL A 88 -6.07 -10.89 -19.16
N LEU A 89 -7.17 -11.38 -18.54
CA LEU A 89 -8.31 -11.92 -19.29
C LEU A 89 -8.94 -10.88 -20.21
N ALA A 90 -9.09 -9.63 -19.75
CA ALA A 90 -9.60 -8.56 -20.58
C ALA A 90 -8.71 -8.31 -21.80
N MET A 91 -7.39 -8.29 -21.65
CA MET A 91 -6.47 -8.15 -22.77
C MET A 91 -6.55 -9.34 -23.71
N LEU A 92 -6.46 -10.58 -23.19
CA LEU A 92 -6.50 -11.80 -24.02
C LEU A 92 -7.81 -11.96 -24.79
N SER A 93 -8.93 -11.49 -24.24
CA SER A 93 -10.24 -11.56 -24.92
C SER A 93 -10.37 -10.59 -26.09
N HIS A 94 -9.56 -9.54 -26.15
CA HIS A 94 -9.61 -8.53 -27.22
C HIS A 94 -8.51 -8.68 -28.28
N VAL A 95 -7.49 -9.49 -28.00
CA VAL A 95 -6.37 -9.70 -28.93
C VAL A 95 -6.83 -10.56 -30.11
N ASP A 96 -6.53 -10.07 -31.31
CA ASP A 96 -6.58 -10.85 -32.54
C ASP A 96 -5.16 -11.38 -32.85
N PRO A 97 -4.92 -12.70 -32.73
CA PRO A 97 -3.58 -13.26 -32.92
C PRO A 97 -3.10 -13.22 -34.37
N SER A 98 -4.02 -13.05 -35.33
CA SER A 98 -3.67 -12.91 -36.74
C SER A 98 -2.98 -11.57 -37.04
N LEU A 99 -3.25 -10.55 -36.23
CA LEU A 99 -2.69 -9.22 -36.38
C LEU A 99 -1.35 -9.13 -35.63
N LYS A 100 -0.27 -8.91 -36.37
CA LYS A 100 1.10 -8.88 -35.84
C LYS A 100 1.55 -7.46 -35.49
N TRP A 101 0.83 -6.81 -34.56
CA TRP A 101 1.15 -5.52 -33.96
C TRP A 101 0.56 -5.37 -32.56
N PRO A 102 1.08 -4.44 -31.75
CA PRO A 102 0.56 -4.19 -30.42
C PRO A 102 -0.92 -3.76 -30.44
N GLN A 103 -1.75 -4.44 -29.67
CA GLN A 103 -3.19 -4.23 -29.52
C GLN A 103 -3.58 -3.93 -28.09
N CYS A 104 -2.77 -4.33 -27.12
CA CYS A 104 -2.96 -4.09 -25.69
C CYS A 104 -1.70 -3.49 -25.08
N LEU A 105 -1.88 -2.44 -24.27
CA LEU A 105 -0.83 -1.83 -23.46
C LEU A 105 -1.14 -2.02 -21.99
N CYS A 106 -0.17 -2.51 -21.22
CA CYS A 106 -0.21 -2.56 -19.76
C CYS A 106 0.94 -1.73 -19.20
N ILE A 107 0.62 -0.71 -18.42
CA ILE A 107 1.60 0.17 -17.80
C ILE A 107 1.73 -0.18 -16.33
N SER A 108 2.95 -0.46 -15.89
CA SER A 108 3.33 -0.68 -14.49
C SER A 108 4.37 0.36 -14.07
N PRO A 109 4.33 0.83 -12.82
CA PRO A 109 5.19 1.96 -12.41
C PRO A 109 6.67 1.60 -12.28
N THR A 110 7.02 0.33 -12.07
CA THR A 110 8.41 -0.12 -11.90
C THR A 110 8.76 -1.28 -12.82
N TYR A 111 10.05 -1.45 -13.06
CA TYR A 111 10.60 -2.57 -13.83
C TYR A 111 10.17 -3.91 -13.24
N GLU A 112 10.31 -4.07 -11.92
CA GLU A 112 10.01 -5.30 -11.20
C GLU A 112 8.53 -5.68 -11.31
N LEU A 113 7.63 -4.71 -11.16
CA LEU A 113 6.19 -4.93 -11.32
C LEU A 113 5.82 -5.28 -12.75
N ALA A 114 6.45 -4.65 -13.74
CA ALA A 114 6.23 -4.98 -15.13
C ALA A 114 6.64 -6.44 -15.42
N LEU A 115 7.78 -6.89 -14.90
CA LEU A 115 8.22 -8.28 -15.03
C LEU A 115 7.28 -9.27 -14.33
N GLN A 116 6.84 -8.96 -13.10
CA GLN A 116 5.91 -9.83 -12.38
C GLN A 116 4.58 -9.97 -13.12
N THR A 117 4.01 -8.87 -13.56
CA THR A 117 2.76 -8.88 -14.33
C THR A 117 2.95 -9.58 -15.68
N GLY A 118 4.08 -9.35 -16.35
CA GLY A 118 4.41 -10.04 -17.58
C GLY A 118 4.46 -11.56 -17.45
N LYS A 119 5.05 -12.08 -16.37
CA LYS A 119 5.03 -13.53 -16.07
C LYS A 119 3.61 -14.08 -15.91
N VAL A 120 2.70 -13.32 -15.28
CA VAL A 120 1.29 -13.73 -15.17
C VAL A 120 0.63 -13.75 -16.55
N ILE A 121 0.90 -12.74 -17.40
CA ILE A 121 0.40 -12.72 -18.78
C ILE A 121 0.89 -13.93 -19.56
N GLU A 122 2.17 -14.27 -19.45
CA GLU A 122 2.75 -15.44 -20.11
C GLU A 122 2.15 -16.76 -19.60
N GLN A 123 1.97 -16.88 -18.29
CA GLN A 123 1.36 -18.07 -17.69
C GLN A 123 -0.09 -18.27 -18.13
N MET A 124 -0.89 -17.21 -18.14
CA MET A 124 -2.29 -17.28 -18.58
C MET A 124 -2.39 -17.43 -20.10
N GLY A 125 -1.51 -16.76 -20.84
CA GLY A 125 -1.40 -16.86 -22.29
C GLY A 125 -0.83 -18.19 -22.80
N LYS A 126 -0.38 -19.07 -21.92
CA LYS A 126 0.16 -20.40 -22.27
C LYS A 126 -0.76 -21.21 -23.18
N PHE A 127 -2.07 -21.07 -22.99
CA PHE A 127 -3.08 -21.78 -23.80
C PHE A 127 -3.49 -21.01 -25.07
N TYR A 128 -2.82 -19.88 -25.33
CA TYR A 128 -3.03 -19.05 -26.51
C TYR A 128 -1.68 -18.68 -27.14
N PRO A 129 -0.98 -19.69 -27.70
CA PRO A 129 0.45 -19.57 -28.07
C PRO A 129 0.71 -18.58 -29.21
N GLU A 130 -0.29 -18.22 -30.00
CA GLU A 130 -0.19 -17.22 -31.07
C GLU A 130 -0.05 -15.80 -30.56
N VAL A 131 -0.47 -15.53 -29.33
CA VAL A 131 -0.35 -14.22 -28.67
C VAL A 131 1.01 -14.11 -27.99
N LYS A 132 1.73 -13.04 -28.32
CA LYS A 132 3.10 -12.79 -27.81
C LYS A 132 3.13 -11.49 -26.99
N LEU A 133 4.02 -11.47 -26.01
CA LEU A 133 4.25 -10.37 -25.10
C LEU A 133 5.61 -9.71 -25.36
N ALA A 134 5.64 -8.39 -25.44
CA ALA A 134 6.86 -7.59 -25.45
C ALA A 134 6.99 -6.77 -24.16
N TYR A 135 8.21 -6.61 -23.68
CA TYR A 135 8.55 -5.85 -22.48
C TYR A 135 9.17 -4.49 -22.86
N ALA A 136 8.43 -3.42 -22.68
CA ALA A 136 8.90 -2.05 -22.87
C ALA A 136 9.47 -1.49 -21.56
N VAL A 137 10.66 -1.96 -21.20
CA VAL A 137 11.35 -1.61 -19.97
C VAL A 137 12.78 -1.13 -20.25
N ARG A 138 13.35 -0.39 -19.30
CA ARG A 138 14.70 0.16 -19.43
C ARG A 138 15.72 -0.98 -19.58
N GLY A 139 16.66 -0.82 -20.53
CA GLY A 139 17.69 -1.84 -20.80
C GLY A 139 17.42 -2.70 -22.03
N HIS A 140 16.19 -2.79 -22.51
CA HIS A 140 15.88 -3.38 -23.82
C HIS A 140 16.18 -2.35 -24.91
N LYS A 141 17.34 -2.50 -25.55
CA LYS A 141 17.70 -1.65 -26.70
C LYS A 141 16.90 -2.10 -27.93
N MET A 142 16.00 -1.24 -28.35
CA MET A 142 15.26 -1.41 -29.60
C MET A 142 15.74 -0.40 -30.63
N GLU A 143 15.88 -0.83 -31.85
CA GLU A 143 16.24 0.05 -32.97
C GLU A 143 15.01 0.78 -33.51
N ARG A 144 15.20 2.02 -33.93
CA ARG A 144 14.12 2.81 -34.53
C ARG A 144 13.66 2.17 -35.85
N GLY A 145 12.35 2.04 -36.00
CA GLY A 145 11.73 1.50 -37.22
C GLY A 145 11.60 -0.01 -37.27
N VAL A 146 12.10 -0.73 -36.27
CA VAL A 146 11.78 -2.16 -36.11
C VAL A 146 10.30 -2.31 -35.75
N LYS A 147 9.58 -3.15 -36.49
CA LYS A 147 8.16 -3.42 -36.19
C LYS A 147 8.06 -4.49 -35.12
N ILE A 148 7.40 -4.15 -34.01
CA ILE A 148 7.04 -5.12 -32.99
C ILE A 148 5.87 -5.95 -33.51
N LYS A 149 6.01 -7.28 -33.43
CA LYS A 149 4.99 -8.25 -33.87
C LYS A 149 4.12 -8.75 -32.73
N GLU A 150 4.55 -8.52 -31.50
CA GLU A 150 3.87 -8.89 -30.27
C GLU A 150 2.57 -8.10 -30.11
N GLN A 151 1.50 -8.77 -29.75
CA GLN A 151 0.18 -8.17 -29.62
C GLN A 151 -0.02 -7.44 -28.28
N ILE A 152 0.67 -7.89 -27.25
CA ILE A 152 0.59 -7.30 -25.90
C ILE A 152 1.95 -6.67 -25.56
N VAL A 153 1.92 -5.43 -25.07
CA VAL A 153 3.10 -4.74 -24.56
C VAL A 153 2.87 -4.39 -23.09
N ILE A 154 3.80 -4.79 -22.24
CA ILE A 154 3.88 -4.34 -20.86
C ILE A 154 5.16 -3.56 -20.65
N GLY A 155 5.06 -2.45 -19.89
CA GLY A 155 6.23 -1.65 -19.61
C GLY A 155 6.02 -0.55 -18.60
N THR A 156 7.07 0.23 -18.40
CA THR A 156 7.06 1.42 -17.56
C THR A 156 6.68 2.66 -18.38
N PRO A 157 6.06 3.68 -17.75
CA PRO A 157 5.50 4.83 -18.47
C PRO A 157 6.47 5.50 -19.43
N GLY A 158 7.69 5.79 -18.99
CA GLY A 158 8.69 6.49 -19.81
C GLY A 158 9.12 5.70 -21.05
N THR A 159 9.40 4.42 -20.88
CA THR A 159 9.82 3.56 -22.00
C THR A 159 8.68 3.33 -22.99
N VAL A 160 7.47 3.09 -22.52
CA VAL A 160 6.29 2.94 -23.41
C VAL A 160 6.03 4.22 -24.18
N LEU A 161 6.13 5.37 -23.52
CA LEU A 161 5.98 6.69 -24.20
C LEU A 161 7.05 6.86 -25.31
N ASP A 162 8.30 6.52 -25.03
CA ASP A 162 9.38 6.56 -26.01
C ASP A 162 9.12 5.62 -27.19
N TRP A 163 8.60 4.42 -26.93
CA TRP A 163 8.23 3.48 -27.98
C TRP A 163 7.09 4.00 -28.86
N CYS A 164 6.19 4.78 -28.32
CA CYS A 164 5.11 5.41 -29.07
C CYS A 164 5.61 6.60 -29.90
N ILE A 165 6.40 7.50 -29.32
CA ILE A 165 6.72 8.82 -29.91
C ILE A 165 8.07 8.80 -30.63
N LYS A 166 9.13 8.36 -29.94
CA LYS A 166 10.51 8.46 -30.45
C LYS A 166 10.86 7.32 -31.40
N LEU A 167 10.60 6.10 -30.99
CA LEU A 167 10.98 4.91 -31.75
C LEU A 167 9.89 4.47 -32.72
N LYS A 168 8.65 4.90 -32.50
CA LYS A 168 7.47 4.55 -33.33
C LYS A 168 7.28 3.03 -33.48
N LEU A 169 7.57 2.28 -32.42
CA LEU A 169 7.41 0.83 -32.38
C LEU A 169 5.95 0.44 -32.09
N ILE A 170 5.21 1.31 -31.41
CA ILE A 170 3.80 1.14 -31.08
C ILE A 170 3.01 2.21 -31.82
N ASP A 171 1.96 1.81 -32.54
CA ASP A 171 0.94 2.72 -33.05
C ASP A 171 -0.19 2.82 -32.03
N PRO A 172 -0.29 3.94 -31.28
CA PRO A 172 -1.29 4.10 -30.23
C PRO A 172 -2.74 3.98 -30.75
N LYS A 173 -2.98 4.32 -32.02
CA LYS A 173 -4.30 4.28 -32.64
C LYS A 173 -4.84 2.87 -32.85
N LYS A 174 -3.99 1.85 -32.79
CA LYS A 174 -4.33 0.45 -32.95
C LYS A 174 -4.57 -0.27 -31.61
N ILE A 175 -4.43 0.41 -30.49
CA ILE A 175 -4.60 -0.16 -29.17
C ILE A 175 -6.09 -0.28 -28.85
N LYS A 176 -6.50 -1.49 -28.45
CA LYS A 176 -7.86 -1.86 -28.07
C LYS A 176 -8.08 -1.83 -26.54
N VAL A 177 -7.07 -2.18 -25.76
CA VAL A 177 -7.11 -2.23 -24.30
C VAL A 177 -5.89 -1.53 -23.71
N PHE A 178 -6.14 -0.66 -22.76
CA PHE A 178 -5.12 0.09 -22.01
C PHE A 178 -5.30 -0.15 -20.52
N VAL A 179 -4.28 -0.68 -19.87
CA VAL A 179 -4.27 -1.01 -18.44
C VAL A 179 -3.25 -0.16 -17.73
N LEU A 180 -3.67 0.52 -16.68
CA LEU A 180 -2.83 1.17 -15.69
C LEU A 180 -2.89 0.37 -14.38
N ASP A 181 -1.81 -0.29 -14.04
CA ASP A 181 -1.69 -1.03 -12.79
C ASP A 181 -0.90 -0.23 -11.77
N GLU A 182 -1.30 -0.29 -10.50
CA GLU A 182 -0.68 0.42 -9.38
C GLU A 182 -0.65 1.94 -9.56
N ALA A 183 -1.82 2.53 -9.77
CA ALA A 183 -1.95 3.96 -10.03
C ALA A 183 -1.45 4.83 -8.86
N ASP A 184 -1.59 4.38 -7.61
CA ASP A 184 -1.04 5.03 -6.42
C ASP A 184 0.50 5.13 -6.47
N VAL A 185 1.17 4.06 -6.88
CA VAL A 185 2.63 4.06 -7.08
C VAL A 185 3.04 4.96 -8.26
N MET A 186 2.26 4.97 -9.34
CA MET A 186 2.51 5.86 -10.48
C MET A 186 2.48 7.33 -10.10
N ILE A 187 1.53 7.72 -9.26
CA ILE A 187 1.39 9.10 -8.79
C ILE A 187 2.57 9.48 -7.89
N ALA A 188 3.01 8.55 -7.05
CA ALA A 188 4.14 8.75 -6.16
C ALA A 188 5.48 8.84 -6.90
N THR A 189 5.58 8.32 -8.12
CA THR A 189 6.82 8.32 -8.89
C THR A 189 6.87 9.52 -9.82
N GLN A 190 7.93 10.33 -9.71
CA GLN A 190 8.10 11.55 -10.48
C GLN A 190 7.98 11.31 -11.99
N GLY A 191 7.15 12.09 -12.65
CA GLY A 191 6.95 12.06 -14.08
C GLY A 191 6.05 10.95 -14.62
N HIS A 192 5.78 9.89 -13.87
CA HIS A 192 5.00 8.75 -14.34
C HIS A 192 3.53 9.11 -14.60
N GLN A 193 2.96 10.00 -13.78
CA GLN A 193 1.60 10.49 -13.99
C GLN A 193 1.46 11.21 -15.35
N ASP A 194 2.34 12.15 -15.65
CA ASP A 194 2.29 12.91 -16.90
C ASP A 194 2.57 12.03 -18.11
N GLN A 195 3.52 11.11 -18.01
CA GLN A 195 3.83 10.15 -19.08
C GLN A 195 2.62 9.26 -19.39
N SER A 196 1.95 8.75 -18.36
CA SER A 196 0.74 7.92 -18.52
C SER A 196 -0.41 8.68 -19.16
N ILE A 197 -0.63 9.94 -18.76
CA ILE A 197 -1.64 10.81 -19.38
C ILE A 197 -1.31 11.09 -20.86
N ARG A 198 -0.04 11.31 -21.19
CA ARG A 198 0.39 11.53 -22.57
C ARG A 198 0.16 10.31 -23.45
N ILE A 199 0.41 9.12 -22.94
CA ILE A 199 0.10 7.86 -23.62
C ILE A 199 -1.40 7.75 -23.84
N GLN A 200 -2.19 7.94 -22.78
CA GLN A 200 -3.66 7.83 -22.84
C GLN A 200 -4.27 8.76 -23.90
N ARG A 201 -3.77 9.99 -24.02
CA ARG A 201 -4.27 10.97 -25.00
C ARG A 201 -4.05 10.58 -26.45
N MET A 202 -3.12 9.67 -26.74
CA MET A 202 -2.85 9.17 -28.09
C MET A 202 -3.75 8.00 -28.48
N LEU A 203 -4.46 7.41 -27.52
CA LEU A 203 -5.28 6.23 -27.73
C LEU A 203 -6.62 6.58 -28.41
N PRO A 204 -7.22 5.66 -29.19
CA PRO A 204 -8.50 5.90 -29.81
C PRO A 204 -9.62 5.94 -28.75
N LYS A 205 -10.71 6.67 -29.08
CA LYS A 205 -11.87 6.81 -28.18
C LYS A 205 -12.55 5.48 -27.83
N GLY A 206 -12.47 4.48 -28.71
CA GLY A 206 -13.03 3.15 -28.49
C GLY A 206 -12.11 2.20 -27.70
N CYS A 207 -10.93 2.67 -27.26
CA CYS A 207 -10.04 1.88 -26.44
C CYS A 207 -10.64 1.66 -25.05
N GLN A 208 -10.74 0.40 -24.63
CA GLN A 208 -11.10 0.07 -23.26
C GLN A 208 -9.98 0.47 -22.31
N MET A 209 -10.31 1.17 -21.24
CA MET A 209 -9.34 1.67 -20.25
C MET A 209 -9.64 1.08 -18.88
N LEU A 210 -8.65 0.44 -18.28
CA LEU A 210 -8.72 -0.22 -16.98
C LEU A 210 -7.65 0.38 -16.06
N LEU A 211 -8.05 0.86 -14.90
CA LEU A 211 -7.13 1.40 -13.89
C LEU A 211 -7.33 0.68 -12.56
N PHE A 212 -6.23 0.19 -12.01
CA PHE A 212 -6.20 -0.51 -10.74
C PHE A 212 -5.30 0.20 -9.74
N SER A 213 -5.75 0.29 -8.50
CA SER A 213 -4.99 0.88 -7.40
C SER A 213 -5.35 0.20 -6.08
N ALA A 214 -4.38 0.08 -5.17
CA ALA A 214 -4.65 -0.42 -3.82
C ALA A 214 -5.35 0.65 -2.96
N THR A 215 -5.03 1.92 -3.19
CA THR A 215 -5.58 3.06 -2.47
C THR A 215 -6.25 4.04 -3.42
N PHE A 216 -7.27 4.77 -2.92
CA PHE A 216 -7.94 5.83 -3.65
C PHE A 216 -8.04 7.08 -2.78
N GLU A 217 -6.90 7.69 -2.51
CA GLU A 217 -6.82 9.04 -1.97
C GLU A 217 -7.23 10.07 -3.05
N ASP A 218 -7.48 11.30 -2.66
CA ASP A 218 -7.96 12.35 -3.58
C ASP A 218 -7.08 12.53 -4.81
N SER A 219 -5.76 12.42 -4.65
CA SER A 219 -4.80 12.53 -5.75
C SER A 219 -4.92 11.38 -6.76
N VAL A 220 -5.09 10.15 -6.25
CA VAL A 220 -5.28 8.94 -7.06
C VAL A 220 -6.62 9.02 -7.77
N TRP A 221 -7.65 9.47 -7.07
CA TRP A 221 -8.98 9.62 -7.63
C TRP A 221 -9.02 10.63 -8.78
N LYS A 222 -8.43 11.82 -8.58
CA LYS A 222 -8.33 12.85 -9.62
C LYS A 222 -7.56 12.36 -10.85
N PHE A 223 -6.50 11.59 -10.64
CA PHE A 223 -5.76 10.98 -11.75
C PHE A 223 -6.60 9.94 -12.49
N ALA A 224 -7.26 9.05 -11.75
CA ALA A 224 -8.10 7.99 -12.33
C ALA A 224 -9.25 8.57 -13.17
N GLU A 225 -9.96 9.58 -12.67
CA GLU A 225 -11.04 10.26 -13.40
C GLU A 225 -10.54 10.97 -14.67
N ARG A 226 -9.33 11.48 -14.61
CA ARG A 226 -8.72 12.17 -15.77
C ARG A 226 -8.32 11.18 -16.87
N VAL A 227 -7.94 9.98 -16.51
CA VAL A 227 -7.41 8.97 -17.46
C VAL A 227 -8.51 8.09 -18.02
N VAL A 228 -9.48 7.71 -17.20
CA VAL A 228 -10.51 6.73 -17.57
C VAL A 228 -11.84 7.46 -17.76
N PRO A 229 -12.31 7.64 -19.02
CA PRO A 229 -13.57 8.30 -19.29
C PRO A 229 -14.75 7.36 -18.96
N ASP A 230 -15.80 7.91 -18.38
CA ASP A 230 -17.06 7.22 -18.05
C ASP A 230 -16.86 5.84 -17.42
N PRO A 231 -16.11 5.74 -16.32
CA PRO A 231 -15.75 4.45 -15.75
C PRO A 231 -16.89 3.84 -14.95
N ASN A 232 -16.97 2.51 -14.96
CA ASN A 232 -17.54 1.78 -13.85
C ASN A 232 -16.52 1.76 -12.70
N ILE A 233 -17.01 1.87 -11.47
CA ILE A 233 -16.14 2.04 -10.31
C ILE A 233 -16.41 0.91 -9.33
N ILE A 234 -15.36 0.15 -9.03
CA ILE A 234 -15.38 -0.86 -7.99
C ILE A 234 -14.49 -0.36 -6.85
N LYS A 235 -15.09 0.07 -5.76
CA LYS A 235 -14.40 0.42 -4.51
C LYS A 235 -14.59 -0.69 -3.50
N LEU A 236 -13.53 -0.98 -2.76
CA LEU A 236 -13.70 -1.68 -1.50
C LEU A 236 -14.42 -0.72 -0.56
N LYS A 237 -15.52 -1.15 0.05
CA LYS A 237 -16.01 -0.44 1.22
C LYS A 237 -14.81 -0.31 2.15
N ARG A 238 -14.51 0.91 2.60
CA ARG A 238 -13.72 1.04 3.80
C ARG A 238 -14.44 0.15 4.80
N GLU A 239 -13.81 -0.95 5.17
CA GLU A 239 -14.16 -1.53 6.45
C GLU A 239 -13.99 -0.33 7.38
N GLU A 240 -15.09 0.14 7.94
CA GLU A 240 -15.00 0.79 9.23
C GLU A 240 -14.29 -0.26 10.04
N GLU A 241 -12.97 -0.10 10.21
CA GLU A 241 -12.19 -0.97 11.08
C GLU A 241 -12.89 -0.81 12.40
N THR A 242 -13.76 -1.78 12.73
CA THR A 242 -14.58 -1.69 13.91
C THR A 242 -13.63 -1.90 15.05
N LEU A 243 -13.30 -0.81 15.75
CA LEU A 243 -12.49 -0.85 16.97
C LEU A 243 -13.17 -1.65 18.08
N ASP A 244 -14.36 -2.17 17.83
CA ASP A 244 -15.19 -2.92 18.78
C ASP A 244 -14.53 -4.22 19.27
N THR A 245 -13.69 -4.83 18.44
CA THR A 245 -12.96 -6.03 18.81
C THR A 245 -11.62 -5.77 19.50
N ILE A 246 -11.21 -4.49 19.60
CA ILE A 246 -9.93 -4.10 20.15
C ILE A 246 -10.13 -3.44 21.52
N LYS A 247 -9.55 -4.07 22.56
CA LYS A 247 -9.45 -3.45 23.87
C LYS A 247 -8.27 -2.49 23.87
N GLN A 248 -8.52 -1.24 24.25
CA GLN A 248 -7.53 -0.16 24.21
C GLN A 248 -7.20 0.32 25.63
N TYR A 249 -5.92 0.40 25.93
CA TYR A 249 -5.40 0.83 27.21
C TYR A 249 -4.26 1.84 27.04
N TYR A 250 -3.97 2.59 28.09
CA TYR A 250 -2.78 3.41 28.20
C TYR A 250 -2.02 3.13 29.50
N VAL A 251 -0.71 3.29 29.45
CA VAL A 251 0.21 3.13 30.58
C VAL A 251 0.91 4.47 30.81
N LEU A 252 0.92 4.94 32.07
CA LEU A 252 1.68 6.12 32.46
C LEU A 252 3.14 5.74 32.68
N CYS A 253 4.04 6.44 32.00
CA CYS A 253 5.48 6.24 32.07
C CYS A 253 6.17 7.58 32.28
N ASN A 254 7.31 7.60 32.99
CA ASN A 254 8.07 8.83 33.23
C ASN A 254 9.25 8.99 32.24
N SER A 255 9.66 7.89 31.62
CA SER A 255 10.81 7.84 30.74
C SER A 255 10.67 6.72 29.71
N LYS A 256 11.61 6.72 28.75
CA LYS A 256 11.75 5.66 27.77
C LYS A 256 12.05 4.30 28.44
N GLU A 257 12.83 4.32 29.50
CA GLU A 257 13.15 3.16 30.31
C GLU A 257 11.91 2.61 31.05
N ASP A 258 11.05 3.48 31.57
CA ASP A 258 9.78 3.08 32.17
C ASP A 258 8.86 2.43 31.13
N LYS A 259 8.79 2.98 29.93
CA LYS A 259 8.05 2.37 28.82
C LYS A 259 8.57 0.94 28.53
N PHE A 260 9.88 0.76 28.52
CA PHE A 260 10.49 -0.56 28.32
C PHE A 260 10.14 -1.51 29.45
N ASN A 261 10.22 -1.09 30.73
CA ASN A 261 9.87 -1.91 31.86
C ASN A 261 8.39 -2.32 31.83
N ALA A 262 7.50 -1.37 31.50
CA ALA A 262 6.09 -1.69 31.32
C ALA A 262 5.85 -2.71 30.20
N LEU A 263 6.57 -2.60 29.12
CA LEU A 263 6.53 -3.56 28.01
C LEU A 263 6.97 -4.96 28.46
N CYS A 264 8.06 -5.07 29.22
CA CYS A 264 8.54 -6.33 29.76
C CYS A 264 7.52 -6.96 30.74
N ASN A 265 6.85 -6.17 31.56
CA ASN A 265 5.80 -6.64 32.46
C ASN A 265 4.59 -7.18 31.70
N ILE A 266 4.17 -6.52 30.61
CA ILE A 266 3.12 -7.01 29.72
C ILE A 266 3.52 -8.36 29.11
N TYR A 267 4.75 -8.47 28.59
CA TYR A 267 5.24 -9.72 28.01
C TYR A 267 5.35 -10.85 29.02
N GLY A 268 5.68 -10.54 30.28
CA GLY A 268 5.78 -11.54 31.36
C GLY A 268 4.43 -12.07 31.83
N ALA A 269 3.38 -11.26 31.74
CA ALA A 269 2.06 -11.56 32.27
C ALA A 269 1.07 -12.12 31.23
N ILE A 270 1.28 -11.88 29.94
CA ILE A 270 0.37 -12.27 28.85
C ILE A 270 1.05 -13.24 27.90
N THR A 271 0.31 -14.28 27.51
CA THR A 271 0.73 -15.11 26.37
C THR A 271 0.44 -14.36 25.06
N ILE A 272 1.50 -13.86 24.43
CA ILE A 272 1.42 -13.10 23.19
C ILE A 272 1.80 -14.01 22.03
N ALA A 273 0.91 -14.15 21.05
CA ALA A 273 1.21 -14.88 19.82
C ALA A 273 2.25 -14.08 19.01
N GLN A 274 1.91 -12.86 18.62
CA GLN A 274 2.82 -11.90 18.01
C GLN A 274 2.41 -10.48 18.39
N ALA A 275 3.39 -9.57 18.48
CA ALA A 275 3.17 -8.16 18.76
C ALA A 275 3.83 -7.26 17.73
N MET A 276 3.19 -6.13 17.46
CA MET A 276 3.77 -5.02 16.71
C MET A 276 3.97 -3.82 17.63
N ILE A 277 5.16 -3.24 17.62
CA ILE A 277 5.53 -2.09 18.42
C ILE A 277 5.91 -0.93 17.50
N PHE A 278 5.24 0.20 17.69
CA PHE A 278 5.43 1.40 16.89
C PHE A 278 6.22 2.45 17.66
N CYS A 279 7.32 2.89 17.06
CA CYS A 279 8.18 3.96 17.56
C CYS A 279 8.12 5.18 16.63
N HIS A 280 8.35 6.37 17.19
CA HIS A 280 8.36 7.61 16.41
C HIS A 280 9.62 7.74 15.55
N THR A 281 10.78 7.35 16.09
CA THR A 281 12.07 7.48 15.41
C THR A 281 12.78 6.15 15.24
N ARG A 282 13.62 6.06 14.21
CA ARG A 282 14.51 4.91 13.98
C ARG A 282 15.46 4.67 15.14
N LYS A 283 15.96 5.76 15.74
CA LYS A 283 16.86 5.69 16.90
C LYS A 283 16.19 4.99 18.08
N THR A 284 14.95 5.33 18.37
CA THR A 284 14.17 4.68 19.42
C THR A 284 13.87 3.22 19.07
N ALA A 285 13.49 2.94 17.82
CA ALA A 285 13.24 1.58 17.36
C ALA A 285 14.47 0.68 17.47
N ASN A 286 15.63 1.16 17.06
CA ASN A 286 16.91 0.43 17.18
C ASN A 286 17.29 0.18 18.64
N TRP A 287 17.13 1.19 19.50
CA TRP A 287 17.40 1.05 20.93
C TRP A 287 16.49 0.00 21.57
N LEU A 288 15.18 0.05 21.28
CA LEU A 288 14.20 -0.88 21.82
C LEU A 288 14.46 -2.31 21.33
N ALA A 289 14.78 -2.50 20.06
CA ALA A 289 15.14 -3.80 19.51
C ALA A 289 16.36 -4.38 20.22
N GLY A 290 17.38 -3.58 20.47
CA GLY A 290 18.57 -3.98 21.22
C GLY A 290 18.26 -4.38 22.67
N GLN A 291 17.41 -3.64 23.36
CA GLN A 291 17.01 -3.96 24.75
C GLN A 291 16.20 -5.26 24.81
N LEU A 292 15.20 -5.43 23.94
CA LEU A 292 14.40 -6.66 23.91
C LEU A 292 15.23 -7.89 23.52
N SER A 293 16.18 -7.74 22.62
CA SER A 293 17.11 -8.84 22.26
C SER A 293 18.00 -9.26 23.43
N LYS A 294 18.43 -8.32 24.27
CA LYS A 294 19.19 -8.63 25.49
C LYS A 294 18.37 -9.44 26.50
N GLU A 295 17.06 -9.19 26.55
CA GLU A 295 16.11 -9.96 27.37
C GLU A 295 15.73 -11.32 26.74
N GLY A 296 16.32 -11.68 25.62
CA GLY A 296 16.12 -12.97 24.96
C GLY A 296 14.92 -13.04 24.02
N HIS A 297 14.29 -11.91 23.69
CA HIS A 297 13.18 -11.87 22.73
C HIS A 297 13.67 -11.94 21.29
N GLN A 298 12.96 -12.70 20.46
CA GLN A 298 13.19 -12.72 19.03
C GLN A 298 12.47 -11.54 18.38
N VAL A 299 13.24 -10.55 17.97
CA VAL A 299 12.75 -9.26 17.48
C VAL A 299 13.11 -9.06 16.02
N ALA A 300 12.12 -8.71 15.21
CA ALA A 300 12.32 -8.17 13.88
C ALA A 300 12.27 -6.64 13.92
N LEU A 301 13.15 -5.98 13.19
CA LEU A 301 13.16 -4.54 13.02
C LEU A 301 12.88 -4.19 11.57
N LEU A 302 11.89 -3.32 11.36
CA LEU A 302 11.53 -2.79 10.06
C LEU A 302 11.84 -1.29 10.01
N SER A 303 12.74 -0.89 9.13
CA SER A 303 13.24 0.48 9.03
C SER A 303 13.10 1.04 7.62
N GLY A 304 12.91 2.36 7.52
CA GLY A 304 12.87 3.08 6.26
C GLY A 304 14.18 3.04 5.46
N GLU A 305 15.31 2.75 6.10
CA GLU A 305 16.60 2.62 5.43
C GLU A 305 16.80 1.31 4.66
N MET A 306 15.99 0.31 4.98
CA MET A 306 16.05 -0.97 4.29
C MET A 306 15.53 -0.84 2.86
N VAL A 307 16.19 -1.48 1.91
CA VAL A 307 15.65 -1.63 0.57
C VAL A 307 14.40 -2.51 0.59
N VAL A 308 13.57 -2.38 -0.44
CA VAL A 308 12.23 -3.02 -0.48
C VAL A 308 12.30 -4.53 -0.28
N GLU A 309 13.29 -5.18 -0.88
CA GLU A 309 13.50 -6.62 -0.79
C GLU A 309 13.83 -7.07 0.65
N GLN A 310 14.63 -6.28 1.36
CA GLN A 310 14.94 -6.55 2.77
C GLN A 310 13.71 -6.39 3.66
N ARG A 311 12.88 -5.36 3.41
CA ARG A 311 11.62 -5.17 4.14
C ARG A 311 10.67 -6.33 3.90
N ALA A 312 10.55 -6.78 2.64
CA ALA A 312 9.73 -7.94 2.27
C ALA A 312 10.18 -9.19 3.03
N ALA A 313 11.49 -9.45 3.08
CA ALA A 313 12.04 -10.59 3.79
C ALA A 313 11.77 -10.54 5.31
N VAL A 314 11.88 -9.38 5.94
CA VAL A 314 11.56 -9.18 7.36
C VAL A 314 10.08 -9.47 7.64
N ILE A 315 9.18 -8.93 6.82
CA ILE A 315 7.74 -9.12 6.99
C ILE A 315 7.35 -10.59 6.75
N GLU A 316 7.93 -11.25 5.75
CA GLU A 316 7.67 -12.66 5.47
C GLU A 316 8.10 -13.54 6.64
N ARG A 317 9.29 -13.33 7.20
CA ARG A 317 9.77 -14.04 8.39
C ARG A 317 8.86 -13.81 9.61
N PHE A 318 8.42 -12.57 9.83
CA PHE A 318 7.49 -12.25 10.90
C PHE A 318 6.13 -12.94 10.68
N ARG A 319 5.62 -12.93 9.45
CA ARG A 319 4.39 -13.65 9.07
C ARG A 319 4.51 -15.16 9.30
N ASP A 320 5.67 -15.73 9.03
CA ASP A 320 5.97 -17.16 9.29
C ASP A 320 6.14 -17.49 10.79
N GLY A 321 6.05 -16.50 11.67
CA GLY A 321 6.16 -16.67 13.12
C GLY A 321 7.58 -16.90 13.62
N LYS A 322 8.61 -16.62 12.80
CA LYS A 322 10.02 -16.77 13.21
C LYS A 322 10.43 -15.76 14.27
N GLU A 323 9.87 -14.56 14.19
CA GLU A 323 9.98 -13.56 15.25
C GLU A 323 8.61 -13.32 15.89
N LYS A 324 8.61 -13.07 17.20
CA LYS A 324 7.37 -12.80 17.97
C LYS A 324 7.07 -11.32 18.07
N VAL A 325 8.04 -10.46 17.84
CA VAL A 325 7.96 -9.01 17.96
C VAL A 325 8.45 -8.37 16.69
N LEU A 326 7.65 -7.47 16.13
CA LEU A 326 8.06 -6.57 15.06
C LEU A 326 8.06 -5.14 15.57
N ILE A 327 9.22 -4.49 15.53
CA ILE A 327 9.38 -3.08 15.85
C ILE A 327 9.50 -2.28 14.54
N THR A 328 8.72 -1.23 14.42
CA THR A 328 8.68 -0.42 13.21
C THR A 328 8.37 1.06 13.50
N THR A 329 8.65 1.92 12.55
CA THR A 329 8.21 3.32 12.53
C THR A 329 6.95 3.45 11.66
N ASN A 330 6.32 4.64 11.64
CA ASN A 330 5.09 4.93 10.88
C ASN A 330 5.14 4.53 9.43
N VAL A 331 6.27 4.79 8.78
CA VAL A 331 6.49 4.63 7.36
C VAL A 331 6.29 3.20 6.88
N CYS A 332 6.59 2.25 7.73
CA CYS A 332 6.57 0.83 7.38
C CYS A 332 5.32 0.09 7.86
N ALA A 333 4.41 0.79 8.56
CA ALA A 333 3.29 0.17 9.24
C ALA A 333 2.06 -0.09 8.36
N ARG A 334 1.94 0.61 7.25
CA ARG A 334 0.80 0.47 6.34
C ARG A 334 0.93 -0.82 5.52
N GLY A 335 -0.18 -1.57 5.43
CA GLY A 335 -0.25 -2.75 4.57
C GLY A 335 0.40 -4.04 5.10
N ILE A 336 0.91 -4.05 6.32
CA ILE A 336 1.35 -5.30 6.96
C ILE A 336 0.13 -6.03 7.50
N ASP A 337 -0.22 -7.12 6.84
CA ASP A 337 -1.33 -7.97 7.23
C ASP A 337 -0.77 -9.29 7.78
N VAL A 338 -0.85 -9.45 9.11
CA VAL A 338 -0.42 -10.65 9.81
C VAL A 338 -1.53 -11.08 10.75
N GLU A 339 -2.13 -12.21 10.46
CA GLU A 339 -3.29 -12.74 11.19
C GLU A 339 -3.01 -12.98 12.67
N GLN A 340 -1.77 -13.27 13.03
CA GLN A 340 -1.37 -13.71 14.37
C GLN A 340 -1.03 -12.54 15.30
N VAL A 341 -1.11 -11.28 14.86
CA VAL A 341 -0.86 -10.12 15.72
C VAL A 341 -2.00 -9.99 16.73
N SER A 342 -1.69 -10.28 17.98
CA SER A 342 -2.63 -10.21 19.09
C SER A 342 -2.52 -8.91 19.88
N VAL A 343 -1.36 -8.27 19.86
CA VAL A 343 -1.06 -7.04 20.59
C VAL A 343 -0.39 -6.01 19.70
N VAL A 344 -0.87 -4.79 19.75
CA VAL A 344 -0.23 -3.62 19.17
C VAL A 344 0.16 -2.66 20.29
N ILE A 345 1.40 -2.21 20.28
CA ILE A 345 1.92 -1.28 21.28
C ILE A 345 2.37 -0.01 20.59
N ASN A 346 1.75 1.11 20.92
CA ASN A 346 2.25 2.42 20.58
C ASN A 346 3.27 2.84 21.65
N PHE A 347 4.52 2.50 21.43
CA PHE A 347 5.63 2.96 22.29
C PHE A 347 5.73 4.48 22.26
N ASP A 348 5.48 5.05 21.08
CA ASP A 348 5.21 6.47 20.87
C ASP A 348 3.87 6.62 20.15
N LEU A 349 3.06 7.60 20.57
CA LEU A 349 1.78 7.89 19.93
C LEU A 349 1.99 8.46 18.53
N PRO A 350 1.15 8.11 17.54
CA PRO A 350 1.28 8.62 16.20
C PRO A 350 1.01 10.13 16.13
N LEU A 351 1.87 10.84 15.43
CA LEU A 351 1.76 12.27 15.15
C LEU A 351 1.90 12.49 13.64
N ASP A 352 1.24 13.53 13.15
CA ASP A 352 1.47 14.04 11.81
C ASP A 352 2.82 14.80 11.72
N LYS A 353 3.17 15.28 10.54
CA LYS A 353 4.38 16.06 10.28
C LYS A 353 4.48 17.35 11.11
N ASP A 354 3.34 17.92 11.50
CA ASP A 354 3.23 19.14 12.28
C ASP A 354 3.22 18.86 13.80
N GLY A 355 3.32 17.59 14.19
CA GLY A 355 3.29 17.15 15.59
C GLY A 355 1.90 17.12 16.20
N ASN A 356 0.84 17.13 15.40
CA ASN A 356 -0.54 16.99 15.83
C ASN A 356 -0.98 15.51 15.87
N PRO A 357 -2.06 15.20 16.61
CA PRO A 357 -2.62 13.86 16.62
C PRO A 357 -3.00 13.40 15.21
N ASP A 358 -2.52 12.23 14.80
CA ASP A 358 -2.85 11.59 13.54
C ASP A 358 -3.83 10.43 13.76
N ASN A 359 -5.12 10.74 13.66
CA ASN A 359 -6.19 9.77 13.91
C ASN A 359 -6.16 8.60 12.92
N GLU A 360 -5.85 8.87 11.66
CA GLU A 360 -5.80 7.84 10.62
C GLU A 360 -4.65 6.87 10.88
N THR A 361 -3.47 7.38 11.22
CA THR A 361 -2.33 6.54 11.58
C THR A 361 -2.59 5.74 12.85
N TYR A 362 -3.25 6.32 13.86
CA TYR A 362 -3.67 5.59 15.05
C TYR A 362 -4.57 4.40 14.70
N LEU A 363 -5.61 4.64 13.91
CA LEU A 363 -6.52 3.60 13.44
C LEU A 363 -5.77 2.49 12.67
N HIS A 364 -4.90 2.87 11.74
CA HIS A 364 -4.13 1.91 10.95
C HIS A 364 -3.16 1.08 11.80
N ARG A 365 -2.57 1.65 12.85
CA ARG A 365 -1.69 0.92 13.75
C ARG A 365 -2.46 -0.11 14.58
N ILE A 366 -3.49 0.31 15.31
CA ILE A 366 -4.22 -0.61 16.17
C ILE A 366 -5.06 -1.59 15.40
N GLY A 367 -5.50 -1.26 14.19
CA GLY A 367 -6.20 -2.15 13.27
C GLY A 367 -5.35 -3.31 12.72
N ARG A 368 -4.06 -3.42 13.12
CA ARG A 368 -3.26 -4.62 12.86
C ARG A 368 -3.64 -5.80 13.76
N THR A 369 -4.33 -5.55 14.85
CA THR A 369 -4.89 -6.58 15.72
C THR A 369 -6.43 -6.58 15.66
N GLY A 370 -7.08 -7.56 16.28
CA GLY A 370 -8.55 -7.66 16.33
C GLY A 370 -9.21 -8.04 14.99
N ARG A 371 -8.46 -8.59 14.06
CA ARG A 371 -8.94 -8.99 12.73
C ARG A 371 -9.53 -10.40 12.74
N PHE A 372 -10.34 -10.70 11.72
CA PHE A 372 -10.94 -12.03 11.50
C PHE A 372 -11.81 -12.51 12.68
N GLY A 373 -12.51 -11.57 13.35
CA GLY A 373 -13.35 -11.86 14.50
C GLY A 373 -12.58 -12.21 15.80
N LYS A 374 -11.26 -12.10 15.78
CA LYS A 374 -10.41 -12.28 16.98
C LYS A 374 -10.40 -11.00 17.80
N ARG A 375 -10.27 -11.15 19.13
CA ARG A 375 -10.05 -10.02 20.02
C ARG A 375 -8.61 -9.53 19.93
N GLY A 376 -8.42 -8.20 19.88
CA GLY A 376 -7.12 -7.56 19.88
C GLY A 376 -6.89 -6.71 21.12
N LEU A 377 -5.62 -6.46 21.42
CA LEU A 377 -5.19 -5.59 22.50
C LEU A 377 -4.31 -4.47 21.94
N ALA A 378 -4.63 -3.24 22.27
CA ALA A 378 -3.81 -2.07 21.95
C ALA A 378 -3.38 -1.37 23.25
N VAL A 379 -2.09 -1.14 23.40
CA VAL A 379 -1.51 -0.45 24.56
C VAL A 379 -0.76 0.78 24.10
N ASN A 380 -1.09 1.91 24.69
CA ASN A 380 -0.49 3.22 24.39
C ASN A 380 0.39 3.68 25.55
N MET A 381 1.65 3.97 25.30
CA MET A 381 2.56 4.52 26.30
C MET A 381 2.42 6.04 26.36
N VAL A 382 2.18 6.58 27.53
CA VAL A 382 1.96 8.02 27.78
C VAL A 382 3.01 8.51 28.76
N ASP A 383 3.81 9.49 28.37
CA ASP A 383 4.98 9.97 29.15
C ASP A 383 4.93 11.47 29.49
N SER A 384 3.89 12.17 29.07
CA SER A 384 3.74 13.60 29.30
C SER A 384 2.29 14.03 29.29
N GLN A 385 2.02 15.24 29.78
CA GLN A 385 0.69 15.83 29.66
C GLN A 385 0.26 15.96 28.20
N ARG A 386 1.18 16.32 27.31
CA ARG A 386 0.91 16.42 25.86
C ARG A 386 0.48 15.08 25.28
N SER A 387 1.20 13.99 25.56
CA SER A 387 0.81 12.67 25.08
C SER A 387 -0.53 12.21 25.65
N MET A 388 -0.89 12.59 26.87
CA MET A 388 -2.21 12.35 27.42
C MET A 388 -3.30 13.12 26.67
N GLU A 389 -3.06 14.36 26.30
CA GLU A 389 -4.00 15.16 25.50
C GLU A 389 -4.21 14.56 24.11
N ILE A 390 -3.14 14.08 23.50
CA ILE A 390 -3.20 13.36 22.21
C ILE A 390 -4.03 12.10 22.35
N LEU A 391 -3.81 11.30 23.38
CA LEU A 391 -4.60 10.10 23.66
C LEU A 391 -6.09 10.40 23.82
N LYS A 392 -6.44 11.45 24.56
CA LYS A 392 -7.83 11.91 24.72
C LYS A 392 -8.45 12.37 23.41
N THR A 393 -7.64 12.88 22.47
CA THR A 393 -8.12 13.23 21.13
C THR A 393 -8.52 11.98 20.36
N TYR A 394 -7.76 10.90 20.43
CA TYR A 394 -8.13 9.62 19.83
C TYR A 394 -9.39 9.04 20.47
N GLU A 395 -9.48 9.05 21.79
CA GLU A 395 -10.65 8.57 22.53
C GLU A 395 -11.94 9.29 22.09
N ARG A 396 -11.89 10.61 21.95
CA ARG A 396 -13.02 11.42 21.49
C ARG A 396 -13.34 11.18 20.01
N HIS A 397 -12.32 11.12 19.16
CA HIS A 397 -12.51 10.97 17.71
C HIS A 397 -13.17 9.65 17.34
N PHE A 398 -12.76 8.56 17.98
CA PHE A 398 -13.30 7.22 17.73
C PHE A 398 -14.47 6.87 18.62
N ASN A 399 -14.81 7.72 19.57
CA ASN A 399 -15.85 7.47 20.60
C ASN A 399 -15.65 6.11 21.29
N LYS A 400 -14.41 5.81 21.66
CA LYS A 400 -14.01 4.58 22.33
C LYS A 400 -13.23 4.92 23.60
N LYS A 401 -13.56 4.23 24.71
CA LYS A 401 -12.85 4.41 25.97
C LYS A 401 -11.48 3.75 25.91
N ILE A 402 -10.42 4.49 26.26
CA ILE A 402 -9.08 4.00 26.46
C ILE A 402 -8.81 3.97 27.96
N GLY A 403 -8.79 2.78 28.55
CA GLY A 403 -8.64 2.62 29.99
C GLY A 403 -7.18 2.72 30.44
N ARG A 404 -6.96 3.11 31.71
CA ARG A 404 -5.63 3.04 32.31
C ARG A 404 -5.31 1.59 32.64
N LEU A 405 -4.07 1.18 32.38
CA LEU A 405 -3.49 -0.09 32.78
C LEU A 405 -2.32 0.17 33.73
N ASP A 406 -2.34 -0.46 34.90
CA ASP A 406 -1.21 -0.48 35.81
C ASP A 406 -0.37 -1.73 35.51
N THR A 407 0.82 -1.53 34.91
CA THR A 407 1.72 -2.60 34.53
C THR A 407 2.56 -3.13 35.69
N ASP A 408 2.50 -2.50 36.85
CA ASP A 408 3.11 -3.03 38.09
C ASP A 408 2.18 -4.04 38.78
N ASP A 409 0.89 -4.04 38.44
CA ASP A 409 -0.10 -5.03 38.88
C ASP A 409 -0.26 -6.14 37.82
N LEU A 410 0.42 -7.26 38.02
CA LEU A 410 0.40 -8.40 37.09
C LEU A 410 -1.00 -9.02 37.00
N ASP A 411 -1.78 -9.00 38.09
CA ASP A 411 -3.15 -9.55 38.08
C ASP A 411 -4.08 -8.69 37.19
N GLU A 412 -3.86 -7.38 37.16
CA GLU A 412 -4.59 -6.49 36.25
C GLU A 412 -4.25 -6.77 34.80
N ILE A 413 -2.95 -6.99 34.48
CA ILE A 413 -2.53 -7.33 33.13
C ILE A 413 -3.13 -8.67 32.70
N GLU A 414 -3.12 -9.70 33.54
CA GLU A 414 -3.68 -11.02 33.21
C GLU A 414 -5.20 -10.94 32.96
N LYS A 415 -5.92 -10.11 33.69
CA LYS A 415 -7.37 -9.91 33.49
C LYS A 415 -7.74 -9.33 32.13
N ILE A 416 -6.90 -8.50 31.56
CA ILE A 416 -7.19 -7.90 30.24
C ILE A 416 -6.87 -8.86 29.08
N ALA A 417 -6.07 -9.89 29.31
CA ALA A 417 -5.69 -10.88 28.32
C ALA A 417 -6.76 -11.97 28.11
N ASN A 418 -7.62 -12.17 29.08
CA ASN A 418 -8.73 -13.12 29.08
C ASN A 418 -10.05 -12.41 28.73
#